data_40ef6a4e22c13c9ad93edfa4de098393
#
_entry.id   40ef6a4e22c13c9ad93edfa4de098393
#
_cell.length_a   1.000
_cell.length_b   1.000
_cell.length_c   1.000
_cell.angle_alpha   90.00
_cell.angle_beta   90.00
_cell.angle_gamma   90.00
#
_symmetry.space_group_name_H-M   'P 1'
#
loop_
_entity.id
_entity.type
_entity.pdbx_description
1 polymer ?
#
loop_
_entity_poly.entity_id
_entity_poly.type
_entity_poly.pdbx_seq_one_letter_code
_entity_poly.pdbx_strand_id
1 'polypeptide(L)'
;MIYGIDVSKHQGMIDWSKVKTDFAILRAGFGRYAYQKDPQFERNYAGAKAAGIPVGAYWYSYAKSAEEAREEAKACLQVLQGKHFEFPIYFDIEDSTQENLGKAVLTAMCEAFCDTLEKAGYFAGVYASTYWFTHKLDHARLAGKYTIWLADYRAGYNKTLKRDMHQYTSKGHVAGISGRVDRNTCTRDFPGIIKKAGLNGFGKADKPLAGENSAQAASYTREIGPAARKDWTRLADKAEALGLRVNAKLTIGPMTSGDDAAIQALATELGLKCT
;
A
#
# COMPACT_ATOMS: atom_id res chain seq x y z
N MET A 1 25.44 2.85 -7.49
CA MET A 1 24.14 2.76 -8.18
C MET A 1 23.69 1.32 -8.13
N ILE A 2 22.47 1.07 -7.73
CA ILE A 2 21.86 -0.26 -7.66
C ILE A 2 20.61 -0.30 -8.55
N TYR A 3 20.17 -1.52 -8.92
CA TYR A 3 19.10 -1.74 -9.89
C TYR A 3 17.94 -2.48 -9.24
N GLY A 4 16.72 -1.98 -9.45
CA GLY A 4 15.51 -2.52 -8.88
C GLY A 4 14.39 -2.74 -9.88
N ILE A 5 13.31 -3.29 -9.34
CA ILE A 5 12.04 -3.44 -10.04
C ILE A 5 10.93 -2.81 -9.22
N ASP A 6 9.82 -2.45 -9.84
CA ASP A 6 8.58 -2.26 -9.12
C ASP A 6 7.48 -3.13 -9.72
N VAL A 7 6.60 -3.61 -8.84
CA VAL A 7 5.62 -4.63 -9.18
C VAL A 7 4.30 -4.42 -8.45
N SER A 8 3.24 -4.95 -9.06
CA SER A 8 1.89 -4.93 -8.53
C SER A 8 1.14 -6.21 -8.95
N LYS A 9 -0.18 -6.21 -8.80
CA LYS A 9 -1.04 -7.28 -9.35
C LYS A 9 -0.84 -7.52 -10.86
N HIS A 10 -0.35 -6.51 -11.59
CA HIS A 10 -0.20 -6.58 -13.04
C HIS A 10 0.89 -7.55 -13.49
N GLN A 11 1.86 -7.86 -12.66
CA GLN A 11 2.88 -8.88 -12.91
C GLN A 11 2.39 -10.30 -12.58
N GLY A 12 1.18 -10.44 -12.04
CA GLY A 12 0.59 -11.73 -11.69
C GLY A 12 1.39 -12.48 -10.62
N MET A 13 1.55 -13.77 -10.85
CA MET A 13 2.26 -14.68 -9.95
C MET A 13 3.76 -14.63 -10.23
N ILE A 14 4.53 -14.05 -9.31
CA ILE A 14 6.00 -13.94 -9.42
C ILE A 14 6.66 -15.13 -8.73
N ASP A 15 7.61 -15.75 -9.41
CA ASP A 15 8.54 -16.75 -8.83
C ASP A 15 9.77 -16.01 -8.28
N TRP A 16 9.67 -15.53 -7.05
CA TRP A 16 10.70 -14.75 -6.38
C TRP A 16 12.03 -15.50 -6.22
N SER A 17 12.04 -16.82 -6.25
CA SER A 17 13.29 -17.62 -6.17
C SER A 17 14.20 -17.40 -7.39
N LYS A 18 13.62 -17.01 -8.53
CA LYS A 18 14.32 -16.73 -9.78
C LYS A 18 14.65 -15.26 -9.99
N VAL A 19 14.02 -14.36 -9.23
CA VAL A 19 14.22 -12.90 -9.38
C VAL A 19 15.63 -12.52 -8.94
N LYS A 20 16.36 -11.81 -9.80
CA LYS A 20 17.66 -11.22 -9.50
C LYS A 20 17.56 -9.71 -9.65
N THR A 21 17.55 -9.02 -8.51
CA THR A 21 17.46 -7.57 -8.41
C THR A 21 18.03 -7.11 -7.07
N ASP A 22 18.52 -5.88 -6.98
CA ASP A 22 19.07 -5.33 -5.75
C ASP A 22 17.96 -4.86 -4.79
N PHE A 23 16.77 -4.50 -5.31
CA PHE A 23 15.60 -4.12 -4.52
C PHE A 23 14.30 -4.25 -5.30
N ALA A 24 13.17 -4.23 -4.60
CA ALA A 24 11.84 -4.21 -5.19
C ALA A 24 10.93 -3.20 -4.48
N ILE A 25 10.14 -2.43 -5.25
CA ILE A 25 9.09 -1.56 -4.73
C ILE A 25 7.74 -2.19 -5.06
N LEU A 26 6.94 -2.45 -4.03
CA LEU A 26 5.71 -3.24 -4.14
C LEU A 26 4.49 -2.33 -4.04
N ARG A 27 3.52 -2.46 -4.95
CA ARG A 27 2.25 -1.76 -4.76
C ARG A 27 1.55 -2.31 -3.51
N ALA A 28 1.43 -1.47 -2.47
CA ALA A 28 0.70 -1.85 -1.27
C ALA A 28 -0.82 -1.78 -1.48
N GLY A 29 -1.28 -0.78 -2.24
CA GLY A 29 -2.69 -0.59 -2.54
C GLY A 29 -2.94 0.72 -3.26
N PHE A 30 -4.19 1.18 -3.21
CA PHE A 30 -4.64 2.41 -3.84
C PHE A 30 -5.89 2.99 -3.15
N GLY A 31 -6.14 4.30 -3.33
CA GLY A 31 -7.36 4.93 -2.84
C GLY A 31 -7.46 5.01 -1.31
N ARG A 32 -8.67 5.29 -0.79
CA ARG A 32 -8.89 5.73 0.60
C ARG A 32 -9.17 4.62 1.61
N TYR A 33 -9.21 3.37 1.18
CA TYR A 33 -9.64 2.27 2.05
C TYR A 33 -8.62 1.13 2.09
N ALA A 34 -8.38 0.57 3.27
CA ALA A 34 -7.41 -0.53 3.44
C ALA A 34 -7.79 -1.81 2.67
N TYR A 35 -9.07 -2.04 2.40
CA TYR A 35 -9.51 -3.15 1.54
C TYR A 35 -9.10 -3.00 0.06
N GLN A 36 -8.69 -1.78 -0.36
CA GLN A 36 -8.09 -1.53 -1.67
C GLN A 36 -6.60 -1.93 -1.72
N LYS A 37 -6.17 -2.77 -0.79
CA LYS A 37 -4.86 -3.42 -0.82
C LYS A 37 -4.65 -4.15 -2.16
N ASP A 38 -3.44 -4.05 -2.74
CA ASP A 38 -3.12 -4.81 -3.95
C ASP A 38 -3.22 -6.32 -3.65
N PRO A 39 -3.98 -7.09 -4.46
CA PRO A 39 -4.21 -8.51 -4.19
C PRO A 39 -2.94 -9.37 -4.20
N GLN A 40 -1.84 -8.90 -4.79
CA GLN A 40 -0.55 -9.59 -4.77
C GLN A 40 0.42 -9.06 -3.71
N PHE A 41 0.05 -8.02 -2.96
CA PHE A 41 0.97 -7.35 -2.03
C PHE A 41 1.58 -8.30 -1.00
N GLU A 42 0.73 -9.05 -0.27
CA GLU A 42 1.21 -9.96 0.78
C GLU A 42 2.14 -11.04 0.21
N ARG A 43 1.76 -11.61 -0.93
CA ARG A 43 2.56 -12.62 -1.62
C ARG A 43 3.89 -12.04 -2.12
N ASN A 44 3.85 -10.86 -2.74
CA ASN A 44 5.05 -10.21 -3.23
C ASN A 44 5.98 -9.82 -2.07
N TYR A 45 5.42 -9.30 -0.96
CA TYR A 45 6.20 -8.98 0.23
C TYR A 45 6.87 -10.23 0.80
N ALA A 46 6.11 -11.29 1.07
CA ALA A 46 6.64 -12.53 1.62
C ALA A 46 7.70 -13.16 0.70
N GLY A 47 7.42 -13.20 -0.61
CA GLY A 47 8.32 -13.79 -1.59
C GLY A 47 9.62 -13.02 -1.76
N ALA A 48 9.57 -11.68 -1.85
CA ALA A 48 10.76 -10.84 -1.93
C ALA A 48 11.62 -10.94 -0.67
N LYS A 49 10.98 -10.92 0.52
CA LYS A 49 11.69 -11.07 1.81
C LYS A 49 12.34 -12.46 1.93
N ALA A 50 11.66 -13.52 1.52
CA ALA A 50 12.22 -14.88 1.53
C ALA A 50 13.40 -15.02 0.55
N ALA A 51 13.38 -14.29 -0.56
CA ALA A 51 14.49 -14.22 -1.51
C ALA A 51 15.64 -13.28 -1.05
N GLY A 52 15.53 -12.66 0.14
CA GLY A 52 16.52 -11.72 0.65
C GLY A 52 16.57 -10.38 -0.08
N ILE A 53 15.55 -10.06 -0.86
CA ILE A 53 15.47 -8.81 -1.63
C ILE A 53 14.93 -7.69 -0.72
N PRO A 54 15.68 -6.58 -0.54
CA PRO A 54 15.20 -5.39 0.16
C PRO A 54 13.96 -4.81 -0.51
N VAL A 55 12.95 -4.43 0.27
CA VAL A 55 11.67 -3.97 -0.25
C VAL A 55 11.31 -2.56 0.21
N GLY A 56 10.63 -1.82 -0.65
CA GLY A 56 9.83 -0.65 -0.35
C GLY A 56 8.39 -0.85 -0.81
N ALA A 57 7.57 0.18 -0.70
CA ALA A 57 6.21 0.11 -1.19
C ALA A 57 5.76 1.42 -1.86
N TYR A 58 4.66 1.34 -2.63
CA TYR A 58 3.98 2.53 -3.11
C TYR A 58 2.46 2.39 -2.97
N TRP A 59 1.80 3.54 -2.87
CA TRP A 59 0.36 3.68 -2.80
C TRP A 59 -0.13 4.54 -3.95
N TYR A 60 -0.96 3.97 -4.83
CA TYR A 60 -1.50 4.68 -5.99
C TYR A 60 -2.65 5.58 -5.57
N SER A 61 -2.55 6.87 -5.88
CA SER A 61 -3.50 7.87 -5.41
C SER A 61 -4.63 8.14 -6.39
N TYR A 62 -5.84 8.24 -5.83
CA TYR A 62 -7.03 8.83 -6.46
C TYR A 62 -7.53 10.07 -5.72
N ALA A 63 -6.80 10.55 -4.71
CA ALA A 63 -7.17 11.70 -3.92
C ALA A 63 -7.35 12.97 -4.78
N LYS A 64 -8.26 13.84 -4.41
CA LYS A 64 -8.51 15.13 -5.06
C LYS A 64 -8.31 16.32 -4.11
N SER A 65 -7.93 16.05 -2.88
CA SER A 65 -7.63 17.05 -1.86
C SER A 65 -6.57 16.53 -0.89
N ALA A 66 -5.97 17.44 -0.13
CA ALA A 66 -5.04 17.09 0.94
C ALA A 66 -5.69 16.22 2.02
N GLU A 67 -7.00 16.39 2.29
CA GLU A 67 -7.71 15.55 3.25
C GLU A 67 -7.88 14.12 2.74
N GLU A 68 -8.30 13.95 1.49
CA GLU A 68 -8.38 12.63 0.87
C GLU A 68 -7.02 11.93 0.82
N ALA A 69 -5.93 12.67 0.56
CA ALA A 69 -4.57 12.12 0.61
C ALA A 69 -4.16 11.67 2.03
N ARG A 70 -4.63 12.34 3.09
CA ARG A 70 -4.45 11.85 4.48
C ARG A 70 -5.23 10.57 4.74
N GLU A 71 -6.44 10.45 4.19
CA GLU A 71 -7.22 9.21 4.28
C GLU A 71 -6.50 8.05 3.56
N GLU A 72 -5.97 8.30 2.37
CA GLU A 72 -5.14 7.32 1.65
C GLU A 72 -3.89 6.93 2.46
N ALA A 73 -3.24 7.88 3.10
CA ALA A 73 -2.09 7.61 3.97
C ALA A 73 -2.47 6.72 5.17
N LYS A 74 -3.61 6.97 5.80
CA LYS A 74 -4.14 6.12 6.90
C LYS A 74 -4.44 4.70 6.41
N ALA A 75 -5.04 4.56 5.24
CA ALA A 75 -5.29 3.26 4.61
C ALA A 75 -3.98 2.53 4.30
N CYS A 76 -3.00 3.24 3.74
CA CYS A 76 -1.66 2.71 3.49
C CYS A 76 -1.03 2.20 4.79
N LEU A 77 -1.02 2.99 5.87
CA LEU A 77 -0.46 2.61 7.18
C LEU A 77 -1.08 1.32 7.72
N GLN A 78 -2.39 1.13 7.59
CA GLN A 78 -3.06 -0.11 8.01
C GLN A 78 -2.54 -1.34 7.24
N VAL A 79 -2.30 -1.19 5.93
CA VAL A 79 -1.77 -2.28 5.08
C VAL A 79 -0.30 -2.58 5.39
N LEU A 80 0.49 -1.58 5.77
CA LEU A 80 1.91 -1.72 6.07
C LEU A 80 2.18 -2.27 7.49
N GLN A 81 1.20 -2.28 8.37
CA GLN A 81 1.35 -2.65 9.77
C GLN A 81 2.03 -4.01 9.95
N GLY A 82 2.98 -4.10 10.89
CA GLY A 82 3.73 -5.32 11.20
C GLY A 82 4.76 -5.74 10.15
N LYS A 83 5.04 -4.90 9.16
CA LYS A 83 6.02 -5.16 8.10
C LYS A 83 7.24 -4.24 8.20
N HIS A 84 8.37 -4.69 7.63
CA HIS A 84 9.63 -3.95 7.61
C HIS A 84 10.04 -3.65 6.17
N PHE A 85 10.37 -2.38 5.89
CA PHE A 85 10.74 -1.94 4.55
C PHE A 85 12.10 -1.26 4.55
N GLU A 86 13.05 -1.80 3.81
CA GLU A 86 14.40 -1.24 3.66
C GLU A 86 14.44 -0.04 2.71
N PHE A 87 13.38 0.15 1.92
CA PHE A 87 13.20 1.26 1.00
C PHE A 87 12.01 2.12 1.41
N PRO A 88 11.91 3.35 0.89
CA PRO A 88 10.81 4.27 1.24
C PRO A 88 9.43 3.75 0.87
N ILE A 89 8.42 4.41 1.44
CA ILE A 89 7.02 4.29 1.04
C ILE A 89 6.66 5.49 0.18
N TYR A 90 6.24 5.25 -1.07
CA TYR A 90 6.00 6.31 -2.03
C TYR A 90 4.52 6.60 -2.24
N PHE A 91 4.19 7.87 -2.31
CA PHE A 91 2.93 8.37 -2.83
C PHE A 91 3.04 8.46 -4.34
N ASP A 92 2.25 7.66 -5.05
CA ASP A 92 2.21 7.59 -6.50
C ASP A 92 1.08 8.48 -7.01
N ILE A 93 1.47 9.64 -7.60
CA ILE A 93 0.55 10.68 -8.06
C ILE A 93 0.71 10.88 -9.56
N GLU A 94 -0.17 10.26 -10.34
CA GLU A 94 -0.14 10.35 -11.81
C GLU A 94 -1.51 10.08 -12.46
N ASP A 95 -2.56 9.90 -11.65
CA ASP A 95 -3.88 9.54 -12.20
C ASP A 95 -4.48 10.67 -13.03
N SER A 96 -5.00 10.32 -14.20
CA SER A 96 -5.58 11.30 -15.15
C SER A 96 -6.74 12.09 -14.55
N THR A 97 -7.46 11.54 -13.57
CA THR A 97 -8.56 12.26 -12.89
C THR A 97 -8.07 13.40 -11.99
N GLN A 98 -6.77 13.44 -11.70
CA GLN A 98 -6.11 14.50 -10.91
C GLN A 98 -5.49 15.58 -11.82
N GLU A 99 -5.38 15.35 -13.12
CA GLU A 99 -4.60 16.19 -14.03
C GLU A 99 -5.05 17.65 -14.10
N ASN A 100 -6.34 17.90 -13.86
CA ASN A 100 -6.93 19.24 -13.87
C ASN A 100 -6.91 19.95 -12.50
N LEU A 101 -6.35 19.32 -11.46
CA LEU A 101 -6.14 19.96 -10.18
C LEU A 101 -4.95 20.93 -10.27
N GLY A 102 -5.05 22.05 -9.57
CA GLY A 102 -3.99 23.07 -9.55
C GLY A 102 -2.71 22.56 -8.86
N LYS A 103 -1.55 23.08 -9.29
CA LYS A 103 -0.23 22.72 -8.76
C LYS A 103 -0.16 22.77 -7.23
N ALA A 104 -0.74 23.81 -6.62
CA ALA A 104 -0.76 23.98 -5.16
C ALA A 104 -1.54 22.84 -4.47
N VAL A 105 -2.68 22.43 -5.03
CA VAL A 105 -3.50 21.33 -4.50
C VAL A 105 -2.75 20.01 -4.59
N LEU A 106 -2.21 19.68 -5.77
CA LEU A 106 -1.45 18.45 -5.99
C LEU A 106 -0.22 18.36 -5.08
N THR A 107 0.50 19.47 -4.93
CA THR A 107 1.66 19.51 -4.01
C THR A 107 1.24 19.31 -2.56
N ALA A 108 0.14 19.95 -2.14
CA ALA A 108 -0.40 19.78 -0.78
C ALA A 108 -0.89 18.35 -0.52
N MET A 109 -1.39 17.64 -1.53
CA MET A 109 -1.75 16.22 -1.44
C MET A 109 -0.51 15.35 -1.16
N CYS A 110 0.59 15.57 -1.92
CA CYS A 110 1.86 14.88 -1.68
C CYS A 110 2.36 15.10 -0.24
N GLU A 111 2.33 16.36 0.22
CA GLU A 111 2.74 16.70 1.58
C GLU A 111 1.84 16.05 2.64
N ALA A 112 0.53 16.08 2.43
CA ALA A 112 -0.44 15.51 3.37
C ALA A 112 -0.24 13.99 3.54
N PHE A 113 0.01 13.26 2.45
CA PHE A 113 0.31 11.83 2.49
C PHE A 113 1.65 11.58 3.18
N CYS A 114 2.73 12.20 2.69
CA CYS A 114 4.08 11.95 3.20
C CYS A 114 4.22 12.36 4.68
N ASP A 115 3.71 13.52 5.08
CA ASP A 115 3.74 13.96 6.48
C ASP A 115 2.98 12.99 7.41
N THR A 116 1.90 12.38 6.93
CA THR A 116 1.14 11.40 7.70
C THR A 116 1.96 10.11 7.90
N LEU A 117 2.65 9.65 6.88
CA LEU A 117 3.55 8.49 6.96
C LEU A 117 4.76 8.79 7.86
N GLU A 118 5.40 9.95 7.71
CA GLU A 118 6.56 10.32 8.52
C GLU A 118 6.23 10.44 10.01
N LYS A 119 5.06 11.02 10.34
CA LYS A 119 4.55 11.04 11.73
C LYS A 119 4.34 9.65 12.32
N ALA A 120 4.03 8.68 11.49
CA ALA A 120 3.89 7.27 11.88
C ALA A 120 5.22 6.49 11.85
N GLY A 121 6.35 7.15 11.61
CA GLY A 121 7.69 6.53 11.64
C GLY A 121 8.09 5.87 10.32
N TYR A 122 7.48 6.24 9.21
CA TYR A 122 7.87 5.74 7.89
C TYR A 122 8.72 6.78 7.13
N PHE A 123 9.66 6.30 6.34
CA PHE A 123 10.43 7.13 5.41
C PHE A 123 9.61 7.30 4.13
N ALA A 124 9.07 8.51 3.91
CA ALA A 124 8.15 8.76 2.83
C ALA A 124 8.80 9.42 1.61
N GLY A 125 8.21 9.24 0.43
CA GLY A 125 8.62 9.84 -0.81
C GLY A 125 7.48 10.04 -1.80
N VAL A 126 7.77 10.70 -2.91
CA VAL A 126 6.82 10.97 -3.98
C VAL A 126 7.32 10.34 -5.27
N TYR A 127 6.44 9.58 -5.93
CA TYR A 127 6.63 9.09 -7.30
C TYR A 127 5.73 9.87 -8.26
N ALA A 128 6.31 10.29 -9.34
CA ALA A 128 5.59 10.83 -10.50
C ALA A 128 6.48 10.82 -11.75
N SER A 129 5.88 11.04 -12.92
CA SER A 129 6.63 11.25 -14.15
C SER A 129 7.32 12.61 -14.21
N THR A 130 8.32 12.75 -15.09
CA THR A 130 8.96 14.06 -15.39
C THR A 130 7.94 15.13 -15.74
N TYR A 131 6.89 14.78 -16.51
CA TYR A 131 5.82 15.72 -16.85
C TYR A 131 5.13 16.28 -15.60
N TRP A 132 4.77 15.41 -14.66
CA TRP A 132 4.11 15.81 -13.42
C TRP A 132 5.02 16.68 -12.55
N PHE A 133 6.28 16.29 -12.36
CA PHE A 133 7.23 17.08 -11.59
C PHE A 133 7.54 18.45 -12.22
N THR A 134 7.49 18.56 -13.54
CA THR A 134 7.77 19.83 -14.22
C THR A 134 6.54 20.75 -14.27
N HIS A 135 5.34 20.21 -14.52
CA HIS A 135 4.17 21.02 -14.84
C HIS A 135 3.08 21.01 -13.76
N LYS A 136 2.96 19.92 -13.01
CA LYS A 136 1.84 19.70 -12.10
C LYS A 136 2.20 19.85 -10.62
N LEU A 137 3.45 19.65 -10.24
CA LEU A 137 3.93 19.64 -8.86
C LEU A 137 4.96 20.74 -8.61
N ASP A 138 5.06 21.22 -7.39
CA ASP A 138 6.21 22.02 -6.96
C ASP A 138 7.36 21.07 -6.58
N HIS A 139 8.11 20.65 -7.60
CA HIS A 139 9.21 19.70 -7.43
C HIS A 139 10.27 20.20 -6.44
N ALA A 140 10.64 21.50 -6.49
CA ALA A 140 11.68 22.04 -5.61
C ALA A 140 11.28 21.92 -4.13
N ARG A 141 10.02 22.26 -3.82
CA ARG A 141 9.43 22.15 -2.48
C ARG A 141 9.38 20.68 -2.02
N LEU A 142 8.90 19.76 -2.85
CA LEU A 142 8.82 18.34 -2.52
C LEU A 142 10.21 17.72 -2.35
N ALA A 143 11.14 17.97 -3.27
CA ALA A 143 12.50 17.44 -3.22
C ALA A 143 13.37 18.06 -2.11
N GLY A 144 12.95 19.19 -1.56
CA GLY A 144 13.54 19.77 -0.34
C GLY A 144 13.16 19.01 0.93
N LYS A 145 12.07 18.26 0.92
CA LYS A 145 11.46 17.66 2.11
C LYS A 145 11.44 16.12 2.05
N TYR A 146 11.10 15.56 0.91
CA TYR A 146 10.91 14.11 0.71
C TYR A 146 11.88 13.53 -0.31
N THR A 147 12.01 12.20 -0.33
CA THR A 147 12.72 11.50 -1.40
C THR A 147 11.88 11.48 -2.68
N ILE A 148 12.55 11.56 -3.83
CA ILE A 148 11.90 11.61 -5.14
C ILE A 148 12.22 10.37 -5.94
N TRP A 149 11.17 9.72 -6.43
CA TRP A 149 11.22 8.65 -7.41
C TRP A 149 10.63 9.17 -8.73
N LEU A 150 11.50 9.39 -9.70
CA LEU A 150 11.17 9.99 -10.98
C LEU A 150 10.97 8.91 -12.04
N ALA A 151 9.86 8.96 -12.79
CA ALA A 151 9.68 8.16 -14.01
C ALA A 151 9.99 8.98 -15.26
N ASP A 152 10.92 8.49 -16.05
CA ASP A 152 11.22 9.02 -17.40
C ASP A 152 11.91 7.95 -18.25
N TYR A 153 11.25 7.52 -19.32
CA TYR A 153 11.71 6.43 -20.19
C TYR A 153 12.49 6.93 -21.42
N ARG A 154 12.73 8.24 -21.52
CA ARG A 154 13.45 8.85 -22.66
C ARG A 154 14.95 8.77 -22.43
N ALA A 155 15.72 8.52 -23.50
CA ALA A 155 17.17 8.51 -23.42
C ALA A 155 17.75 9.87 -22.98
N GLY A 156 17.09 10.97 -23.33
CA GLY A 156 17.47 12.35 -23.00
C GLY A 156 16.65 12.96 -21.85
N TYR A 157 16.30 12.17 -20.81
CA TYR A 157 15.49 12.68 -19.70
C TYR A 157 16.15 13.88 -18.97
N ASN A 158 15.34 14.71 -18.33
CA ASN A 158 15.82 15.88 -17.61
C ASN A 158 16.67 15.49 -16.38
N LYS A 159 17.97 15.55 -16.51
CA LYS A 159 18.94 15.21 -15.46
C LYS A 159 19.02 16.27 -14.35
N THR A 160 18.45 17.47 -14.54
CA THR A 160 18.50 18.56 -13.55
C THR A 160 17.46 18.38 -12.44
N LEU A 161 16.40 17.60 -12.67
CA LEU A 161 15.44 17.28 -11.63
C LEU A 161 16.10 16.41 -10.56
N LYS A 162 16.12 16.92 -9.32
CA LYS A 162 16.62 16.18 -8.16
C LYS A 162 15.78 14.92 -7.97
N ARG A 163 16.43 13.79 -7.84
CA ARG A 163 15.83 12.49 -7.59
C ARG A 163 16.81 11.56 -6.88
N ASP A 164 16.28 10.65 -6.12
CA ASP A 164 17.06 9.59 -5.45
C ASP A 164 16.88 8.25 -6.17
N MET A 165 15.73 8.06 -6.83
CA MET A 165 15.40 6.87 -7.61
C MET A 165 14.81 7.25 -8.98
N HIS A 166 15.13 6.45 -10.01
CA HIS A 166 14.70 6.68 -11.39
C HIS A 166 14.11 5.40 -11.98
N GLN A 167 12.83 5.45 -12.37
CA GLN A 167 12.18 4.41 -13.18
C GLN A 167 12.46 4.74 -14.65
N TYR A 168 13.29 3.93 -15.30
CA TYR A 168 13.83 4.24 -16.63
C TYR A 168 13.18 3.45 -17.77
N THR A 169 12.37 2.46 -17.49
CA THR A 169 11.59 1.70 -18.49
C THR A 169 10.47 0.90 -17.85
N SER A 170 9.35 0.77 -18.56
CA SER A 170 8.25 -0.14 -18.27
C SER A 170 8.27 -1.42 -19.13
N LYS A 171 9.36 -1.66 -19.84
CA LYS A 171 9.48 -2.77 -20.81
C LYS A 171 10.61 -3.75 -20.42
N GLY A 172 11.00 -3.78 -19.14
CA GLY A 172 12.02 -4.69 -18.64
C GLY A 172 11.54 -6.14 -18.63
N HIS A 173 12.50 -7.06 -18.58
CA HIS A 173 12.27 -8.49 -18.38
C HIS A 173 13.17 -8.96 -17.25
N VAL A 174 12.62 -9.78 -16.34
CA VAL A 174 13.33 -10.37 -15.20
C VAL A 174 12.89 -11.81 -15.05
N ALA A 175 13.83 -12.72 -14.86
CA ALA A 175 13.51 -14.12 -14.62
C ALA A 175 12.57 -14.27 -13.40
N GLY A 176 11.57 -15.13 -13.49
CA GLY A 176 10.55 -15.31 -12.45
C GLY A 176 9.34 -14.38 -12.59
N ILE A 177 9.36 -13.42 -13.53
CA ILE A 177 8.23 -12.54 -13.83
C ILE A 177 7.76 -12.81 -15.26
N SER A 178 6.48 -13.11 -15.42
CA SER A 178 5.87 -13.27 -16.75
C SER A 178 5.54 -11.91 -17.33
N GLY A 179 6.05 -11.62 -18.54
CA GLY A 179 5.78 -10.37 -19.23
C GLY A 179 6.73 -9.21 -18.84
N ARG A 180 6.21 -8.00 -18.90
CA ARG A 180 7.00 -6.77 -18.68
C ARG A 180 7.01 -6.37 -17.22
N VAL A 181 8.12 -5.78 -16.80
CA VAL A 181 8.29 -5.21 -15.47
C VAL A 181 9.02 -3.87 -15.54
N ASP A 182 8.64 -2.97 -14.65
CA ASP A 182 9.29 -1.67 -14.52
C ASP A 182 10.68 -1.83 -13.90
N ARG A 183 11.68 -1.10 -14.45
CA ARG A 183 13.06 -1.15 -13.99
C ARG A 183 13.50 0.20 -13.45
N ASN A 184 14.23 0.13 -12.36
CA ASN A 184 14.63 1.28 -11.57
C ASN A 184 16.13 1.30 -11.32
N THR A 185 16.67 2.51 -11.15
CA THR A 185 17.99 2.74 -10.55
C THR A 185 17.83 3.55 -9.27
N CYS A 186 18.70 3.29 -8.29
CA CYS A 186 18.77 4.05 -7.05
C CYS A 186 20.22 4.41 -6.74
N THR A 187 20.46 5.65 -6.31
CA THR A 187 21.81 6.15 -5.96
C THR A 187 21.99 6.36 -4.46
N ARG A 188 20.92 6.24 -3.68
CA ARG A 188 20.90 6.51 -2.24
C ARG A 188 20.88 5.21 -1.44
N ASP A 189 21.65 5.14 -0.35
CA ASP A 189 21.62 4.01 0.57
C ASP A 189 20.41 4.12 1.51
N PHE A 190 19.22 3.80 0.99
CA PHE A 190 18.01 3.77 1.81
C PHE A 190 18.05 2.72 2.93
N PRO A 191 18.52 1.47 2.68
CA PRO A 191 18.60 0.47 3.74
C PRO A 191 19.43 0.93 4.96
N GLY A 192 20.58 1.54 4.72
CA GLY A 192 21.43 2.07 5.80
C GLY A 192 20.77 3.23 6.55
N ILE A 193 20.19 4.18 5.82
CA ILE A 193 19.50 5.35 6.38
C ILE A 193 18.29 4.92 7.22
N ILE A 194 17.41 4.11 6.68
CA ILE A 194 16.14 3.70 7.29
C ILE A 194 16.39 2.86 8.54
N LYS A 195 17.27 1.86 8.45
CA LYS A 195 17.61 1.00 9.61
C LYS A 195 18.29 1.79 10.73
N LYS A 196 19.24 2.67 10.39
CA LYS A 196 19.93 3.52 11.39
C LYS A 196 18.96 4.47 12.09
N ALA A 197 17.99 5.00 11.36
CA ALA A 197 16.97 5.90 11.92
C ALA A 197 15.84 5.16 12.67
N GLY A 198 15.77 3.82 12.58
CA GLY A 198 14.70 3.02 13.19
C GLY A 198 13.33 3.26 12.56
N LEU A 199 13.28 3.57 11.25
CA LEU A 199 12.06 3.84 10.52
C LEU A 199 11.53 2.58 9.82
N ASN A 200 10.34 2.67 9.20
CA ASN A 200 9.73 1.61 8.38
C ASN A 200 9.61 0.26 9.12
N GLY A 201 9.29 0.28 10.42
CA GLY A 201 9.15 -0.90 11.25
C GLY A 201 10.46 -1.40 11.90
N PHE A 202 11.63 -0.80 11.61
CA PHE A 202 12.92 -1.16 12.25
C PHE A 202 13.12 -0.54 13.63
N GLY A 203 12.26 0.39 14.07
CA GLY A 203 12.29 0.95 15.42
C GLY A 203 11.82 -0.05 16.47
N LYS A 204 12.17 0.17 17.73
CA LYS A 204 11.63 -0.63 18.85
C LYS A 204 10.10 -0.46 18.88
N ALA A 205 9.40 -1.60 18.81
CA ALA A 205 7.97 -1.82 19.00
C ALA A 205 7.05 -0.66 18.58
N ASP A 206 6.18 -0.92 17.62
CA ASP A 206 5.13 -0.03 17.14
C ASP A 206 4.66 0.96 18.20
N LYS A 207 5.08 2.24 18.08
CA LYS A 207 4.36 3.30 18.78
C LYS A 207 2.97 3.34 18.16
N PRO A 208 1.91 3.18 18.97
CA PRO A 208 0.57 3.46 18.49
C PRO A 208 0.56 4.86 17.87
N LEU A 209 -0.14 5.03 16.75
CA LEU A 209 -0.33 6.33 16.12
C LEU A 209 -0.69 7.35 17.22
N ALA A 210 0.24 8.25 17.53
CA ALA A 210 0.01 9.29 18.52
C ALA A 210 -1.01 10.26 17.94
N GLY A 211 -2.24 10.18 18.44
CA GLY A 211 -3.27 11.14 18.08
C GLY A 211 -4.69 10.63 18.10
N GLU A 212 -5.02 9.63 18.90
CA GLU A 212 -6.36 9.53 19.47
C GLU A 212 -6.19 8.87 20.83
N ASN A 213 -6.77 9.49 21.87
CA ASN A 213 -6.73 9.09 23.27
C ASN A 213 -6.51 7.58 23.45
N SER A 214 -5.42 7.22 24.16
CA SER A 214 -5.28 5.93 24.80
C SER A 214 -6.29 5.82 25.97
N ALA A 215 -7.57 6.00 25.67
CA ALA A 215 -8.61 5.30 26.38
C ALA A 215 -8.40 3.83 25.98
N GLN A 216 -8.00 3.02 26.95
CA GLN A 216 -8.09 1.58 26.90
C GLN A 216 -9.25 1.20 25.99
N ALA A 217 -8.99 0.56 24.83
CA ALA A 217 -10.05 0.15 23.94
C ALA A 217 -10.92 -0.82 24.73
N ALA A 218 -11.97 -0.29 25.34
CA ALA A 218 -12.97 -1.10 25.98
C ALA A 218 -13.57 -1.97 24.89
N SER A 219 -13.37 -3.29 24.97
CA SER A 219 -13.98 -4.19 24.01
C SER A 219 -15.48 -4.19 24.28
N TYR A 220 -16.22 -3.49 23.43
CA TYR A 220 -17.67 -3.53 23.45
C TYR A 220 -18.13 -4.63 22.52
N THR A 221 -18.83 -5.61 23.07
CA THR A 221 -19.58 -6.60 22.29
C THR A 221 -21.00 -6.10 22.13
N ARG A 222 -21.51 -6.04 20.91
CA ARG A 222 -22.91 -5.75 20.60
C ARG A 222 -23.52 -6.98 19.97
N GLU A 223 -24.61 -7.46 20.52
CA GLU A 223 -25.51 -8.39 19.86
C GLU A 223 -26.46 -7.57 18.99
N ILE A 224 -26.48 -7.85 17.69
CA ILE A 224 -27.38 -7.22 16.74
C ILE A 224 -28.43 -8.26 16.39
N GLY A 225 -29.69 -7.94 16.65
CA GLY A 225 -30.83 -8.83 16.42
C GLY A 225 -31.05 -9.21 14.96
N PRO A 226 -32.08 -9.99 14.65
CA PRO A 226 -32.30 -10.50 13.31
C PRO A 226 -32.41 -9.38 12.27
N ALA A 227 -31.60 -9.49 11.25
CA ALA A 227 -31.56 -8.53 10.15
C ALA A 227 -31.69 -9.26 8.80
N ALA A 228 -32.22 -8.60 7.79
CA ALA A 228 -32.27 -9.14 6.43
C ALA A 228 -30.86 -9.31 5.87
N ARG A 229 -30.64 -10.27 4.95
CA ARG A 229 -29.34 -10.58 4.35
C ARG A 229 -28.60 -9.33 3.82
N LYS A 230 -29.33 -8.42 3.16
CA LYS A 230 -28.80 -7.14 2.67
C LYS A 230 -28.25 -6.22 3.76
N ASP A 231 -28.84 -6.30 4.95
CA ASP A 231 -28.45 -5.46 6.08
C ASP A 231 -27.24 -6.03 6.80
N TRP A 232 -27.06 -7.36 6.81
CA TRP A 232 -25.85 -8.02 7.28
C TRP A 232 -24.63 -7.65 6.44
N THR A 233 -24.77 -7.64 5.10
CA THR A 233 -23.70 -7.20 4.21
C THR A 233 -23.29 -5.76 4.51
N ARG A 234 -24.27 -4.85 4.63
CA ARG A 234 -24.00 -3.43 4.95
C ARG A 234 -23.35 -3.24 6.33
N LEU A 235 -23.73 -4.06 7.32
CA LEU A 235 -23.12 -4.03 8.65
C LEU A 235 -21.70 -4.57 8.63
N ALA A 236 -21.45 -5.66 7.91
CA ALA A 236 -20.12 -6.22 7.75
C ALA A 236 -19.18 -5.23 7.03
N ASP A 237 -19.61 -4.65 5.92
CA ASP A 237 -18.87 -3.63 5.17
C ASP A 237 -18.54 -2.41 6.05
N LYS A 238 -19.51 -1.97 6.86
CA LYS A 238 -19.31 -0.84 7.78
C LYS A 238 -18.35 -1.17 8.92
N ALA A 239 -18.46 -2.37 9.49
CA ALA A 239 -17.56 -2.83 10.55
C ALA A 239 -16.12 -2.97 10.01
N GLU A 240 -15.96 -3.55 8.84
CA GLU A 240 -14.67 -3.67 8.17
C GLU A 240 -14.07 -2.29 7.88
N ALA A 241 -14.87 -1.35 7.37
CA ALA A 241 -14.47 0.04 7.16
C ALA A 241 -14.03 0.77 8.45
N LEU A 242 -14.46 0.30 9.61
CA LEU A 242 -14.07 0.80 10.93
C LEU A 242 -12.91 0.00 11.56
N GLY A 243 -12.34 -0.98 10.83
CA GLY A 243 -11.29 -1.86 11.35
C GLY A 243 -11.75 -2.82 12.45
N LEU A 244 -13.06 -3.06 12.56
CA LEU A 244 -13.65 -3.93 13.57
C LEU A 244 -13.70 -5.37 13.07
N ARG A 245 -13.40 -6.34 13.95
CA ARG A 245 -13.62 -7.76 13.65
C ARG A 245 -15.10 -8.09 13.82
N VAL A 246 -15.73 -8.62 12.78
CA VAL A 246 -17.09 -9.17 12.85
C VAL A 246 -16.99 -10.67 13.11
N ASN A 247 -17.36 -11.08 14.32
CA ASN A 247 -17.59 -12.49 14.64
C ASN A 247 -19.11 -12.73 14.53
N ALA A 248 -19.57 -13.15 13.35
CA ALA A 248 -20.98 -13.47 13.17
C ALA A 248 -21.23 -14.93 13.53
N LYS A 249 -22.15 -15.18 14.46
CA LYS A 249 -22.77 -16.50 14.66
C LYS A 249 -24.07 -16.52 13.87
N LEU A 250 -24.10 -17.27 12.78
CA LEU A 250 -25.30 -17.48 12.01
C LEU A 250 -26.08 -18.65 12.63
N THR A 251 -27.30 -18.39 13.06
CA THR A 251 -28.25 -19.47 13.48
C THR A 251 -29.21 -19.67 12.32
N ILE A 252 -29.18 -20.85 11.71
CA ILE A 252 -30.06 -21.23 10.62
C ILE A 252 -31.05 -22.26 11.17
N GLY A 253 -32.34 -22.04 10.97
CA GLY A 253 -33.37 -23.02 11.35
C GLY A 253 -34.80 -22.46 11.26
N PRO A 254 -35.82 -23.34 11.39
CA PRO A 254 -35.73 -24.78 11.37
C PRO A 254 -35.33 -25.35 10.01
N MET A 255 -34.58 -26.43 9.99
CA MET A 255 -34.08 -27.10 8.78
C MET A 255 -34.57 -28.56 8.71
N THR A 256 -34.69 -29.09 7.49
CA THR A 256 -34.81 -30.53 7.27
C THR A 256 -33.40 -31.17 7.32
N SER A 257 -33.33 -32.52 7.45
CA SER A 257 -32.04 -33.23 7.43
C SER A 257 -31.29 -33.06 6.12
N GLY A 258 -31.99 -32.83 5.00
CA GLY A 258 -31.38 -32.55 3.71
C GLY A 258 -30.74 -31.15 3.67
N ASP A 259 -31.40 -30.16 4.26
CA ASP A 259 -30.91 -28.80 4.35
C ASP A 259 -29.66 -28.74 5.25
N ASP A 260 -29.65 -29.47 6.37
CA ASP A 260 -28.51 -29.55 7.28
C ASP A 260 -27.26 -30.11 6.58
N ALA A 261 -27.41 -31.20 5.84
CA ALA A 261 -26.31 -31.78 5.07
C ALA A 261 -25.76 -30.81 4.03
N ALA A 262 -26.59 -30.07 3.34
CA ALA A 262 -26.18 -29.07 2.35
C ALA A 262 -25.43 -27.89 2.99
N ILE A 263 -25.91 -27.41 4.15
CA ILE A 263 -25.24 -26.34 4.90
C ILE A 263 -23.89 -26.79 5.47
N GLN A 264 -23.79 -28.03 5.98
CA GLN A 264 -22.52 -28.58 6.45
C GLN A 264 -21.51 -28.75 5.33
N ALA A 265 -21.93 -29.21 4.15
CA ALA A 265 -21.07 -29.32 2.97
C ALA A 265 -20.53 -27.94 2.55
N LEU A 266 -21.39 -26.93 2.47
CA LEU A 266 -20.98 -25.57 2.11
C LEU A 266 -20.05 -24.95 3.16
N ALA A 267 -20.33 -25.15 4.45
CA ALA A 267 -19.46 -24.67 5.51
C ALA A 267 -18.07 -25.29 5.43
N THR A 268 -17.99 -26.59 5.12
CA THR A 268 -16.71 -27.29 4.92
C THR A 268 -15.94 -26.73 3.73
N GLU A 269 -16.61 -26.49 2.59
CA GLU A 269 -16.03 -25.87 1.41
C GLU A 269 -15.44 -24.49 1.72
N LEU A 270 -16.14 -23.70 2.57
CA LEU A 270 -15.72 -22.34 2.96
C LEU A 270 -14.73 -22.33 4.15
N GLY A 271 -14.33 -23.48 4.70
CA GLY A 271 -13.44 -23.56 5.85
C GLY A 271 -14.04 -23.07 7.16
N LEU A 272 -15.37 -23.07 7.27
CA LEU A 272 -16.13 -22.63 8.44
C LEU A 272 -16.45 -23.81 9.37
N LYS A 273 -16.57 -23.55 10.69
CA LYS A 273 -17.00 -24.56 11.66
C LYS A 273 -18.53 -24.52 11.80
N CYS A 274 -19.20 -25.65 11.52
CA CYS A 274 -20.56 -25.92 11.96
C CYS A 274 -20.54 -26.55 13.37
N THR A 275 -21.34 -26.02 14.28
CA THR A 275 -21.56 -26.56 15.63
C THR A 275 -23.06 -26.67 15.89
#